data_013713bb751f772352d54230647de491
#
_entry.id   013713bb751f772352d54230647de491
#
_cell.length_a   1.000
_cell.length_b   1.000
_cell.length_c   1.000
_cell.angle_alpha   90.00
_cell.angle_beta   90.00
_cell.angle_gamma   90.00
#
_symmetry.space_group_name_H-M   'P 1'
#
loop_
_entity.id
_entity.type
_entity.pdbx_description
1 polymer ?
#
loop_
_entity_poly.entity_id
_entity_poly.type
_entity_poly.pdbx_seq_one_letter_code
_entity_poly.pdbx_strand_id
1 'polypeptide(L)'
;MRSCLMAHMHRLEELPFENTYARLPEAFYARVEPTPLPNPVLVSFNPDAAALLDLDPDEAKRPEFAGVFGGQFLIPGSEPVAMLYSGHQFGIYAGQLGDGRAILLGEVRNGLGEKWDLHLKGAGQTPFSRDGDGRAVLRSTIREYLCGEAMHGLGIPTTRSLCIVAGDEPVLRERPEVGAMLLRMAPTHVRFGSFQAFFARRQPEYVKQLADHVIARFYPHLAGAADTYPRFFDAVSVRTAQLIAKWQAVGWAHGVMNSDNMSIIGLTLDYGPFGFLDAYDPAFICNHSDHHGRYSFRNQPDIGYFNLRCLGQALSSLVTPQQEQEALAAYEAAHAAHYLELMRAKLGLQDTKPEDAALVSSLLELMAAGRVDYTIFFRALGGFKSGEAETNDSLRDFFVDRDGFDRWAVRYADRLRVETGRDDDRRARMNQVNPKYILRNYLAQTAIERAQQKDYSEIDRLQQLLKDPFAEQPDMDAYAAPPPDWGRQILVSCSS
;
A
#
# COMPACT_ATOMS: atom_id res chain seq x y z
N MET A 1 -0.82 33.30 -10.80
CA MET A 1 0.56 33.61 -10.40
C MET A 1 0.74 33.10 -8.96
N ARG A 2 1.16 31.85 -8.77
CA ARG A 2 1.62 31.36 -7.45
C ARG A 2 3.06 31.85 -7.33
N SER A 3 3.32 32.75 -6.38
CA SER A 3 4.65 33.12 -5.95
C SER A 3 5.41 31.83 -5.63
N CYS A 4 6.48 31.56 -6.37
CA CYS A 4 7.43 30.50 -6.08
C CYS A 4 8.24 30.97 -4.86
N LEU A 5 7.69 30.79 -3.66
CA LEU A 5 8.51 30.72 -2.47
C LEU A 5 9.38 29.48 -2.69
N MET A 6 10.65 29.68 -2.97
CA MET A 6 11.62 28.59 -2.88
C MET A 6 11.49 28.04 -1.47
N ALA A 7 10.92 26.83 -1.33
CA ALA A 7 10.86 26.14 -0.06
C ALA A 7 12.31 26.04 0.45
N HIS A 8 12.52 26.41 1.70
CA HIS A 8 13.81 26.23 2.34
C HIS A 8 14.07 24.72 2.44
N MET A 9 15.03 24.21 1.68
CA MET A 9 15.43 22.80 1.76
C MET A 9 16.30 22.61 3.00
N HIS A 10 15.95 21.62 3.80
CA HIS A 10 16.64 21.30 5.04
C HIS A 10 17.82 20.34 4.81
N ARG A 11 18.86 20.48 5.59
CA ARG A 11 19.82 19.41 5.85
C ARG A 11 19.23 18.40 6.81
N LEU A 12 19.80 17.20 6.90
CA LEU A 12 19.36 16.19 7.86
C LEU A 12 19.30 16.71 9.30
N GLU A 13 20.32 17.49 9.69
CA GLU A 13 20.44 18.05 11.05
C GLU A 13 19.44 19.17 11.35
N GLU A 14 18.77 19.70 10.32
CA GLU A 14 17.83 20.84 10.40
C GLU A 14 16.38 20.40 10.29
N LEU A 15 16.11 19.10 10.13
CA LEU A 15 14.74 18.60 10.03
C LEU A 15 13.90 19.02 11.23
N PRO A 16 12.73 19.68 11.03
CA PRO A 16 11.93 20.23 12.12
C PRO A 16 11.07 19.15 12.77
N PHE A 17 11.63 18.44 13.73
CA PHE A 17 10.92 17.40 14.48
C PHE A 17 9.85 17.98 15.40
N GLU A 18 8.66 17.39 15.34
CA GLU A 18 7.53 17.62 16.24
C GLU A 18 6.94 16.29 16.74
N ASN A 19 7.58 15.65 17.68
CA ASN A 19 7.32 14.28 18.12
C ASN A 19 6.05 14.14 18.96
N THR A 20 4.86 14.26 18.36
CA THR A 20 3.59 14.25 19.11
C THR A 20 3.20 12.86 19.59
N TYR A 21 3.58 11.79 18.88
CA TYR A 21 3.36 10.42 19.33
C TYR A 21 4.19 10.10 20.58
N ALA A 22 5.44 10.54 20.64
CA ALA A 22 6.31 10.39 21.82
C ALA A 22 5.90 11.26 23.01
N ARG A 23 4.88 12.12 22.88
CA ARG A 23 4.23 12.86 23.98
C ARG A 23 3.03 12.12 24.59
N LEU A 24 2.57 11.05 23.95
CA LEU A 24 1.58 10.16 24.55
C LEU A 24 2.19 9.48 25.79
N PRO A 25 1.37 8.92 26.71
CA PRO A 25 1.89 8.14 27.82
C PRO A 25 2.82 7.00 27.40
N GLU A 26 3.78 6.64 28.24
CA GLU A 26 4.73 5.56 27.96
C GLU A 26 4.08 4.18 27.72
N ALA A 27 2.81 4.03 28.05
CA ALA A 27 2.04 2.83 27.72
C ALA A 27 1.88 2.59 26.22
N PHE A 28 2.08 3.62 25.38
CA PHE A 28 1.90 3.54 23.92
C PHE A 28 3.14 3.05 23.16
N TYR A 29 4.31 3.12 23.79
CA TYR A 29 5.58 2.82 23.14
C TYR A 29 6.66 2.37 24.13
N ALA A 30 7.76 1.92 23.60
CA ALA A 30 9.01 1.77 24.35
C ALA A 30 10.09 2.66 23.72
N ARG A 31 10.84 3.42 24.53
CA ARG A 31 12.01 4.17 24.06
C ARG A 31 13.12 3.19 23.73
N VAL A 32 13.63 3.27 22.52
CA VAL A 32 14.69 2.38 22.03
C VAL A 32 15.39 3.02 20.83
N GLU A 33 16.71 2.96 20.82
CA GLU A 33 17.53 3.45 19.71
C GLU A 33 17.78 2.33 18.68
N PRO A 34 18.00 2.68 17.40
CA PRO A 34 18.39 1.72 16.40
C PRO A 34 19.70 1.01 16.75
N THR A 35 19.76 -0.30 16.48
CA THR A 35 21.02 -1.05 16.51
C THR A 35 21.72 -0.88 15.17
N PRO A 36 22.93 -0.31 15.12
CA PRO A 36 23.61 0.00 13.86
C PRO A 36 23.82 -1.20 12.95
N LEU A 37 23.72 -0.96 11.64
CA LEU A 37 24.28 -1.88 10.64
C LEU A 37 25.79 -1.68 10.52
N PRO A 38 26.60 -2.74 10.39
CA PRO A 38 28.02 -2.62 10.08
C PRO A 38 28.19 -2.17 8.62
N ASN A 39 29.10 -1.21 8.40
CA ASN A 39 29.45 -0.68 7.07
C ASN A 39 28.21 -0.30 6.20
N PRO A 40 27.35 0.60 6.67
CA PRO A 40 26.13 0.93 5.95
C PRO A 40 26.41 1.60 4.61
N VAL A 41 25.71 1.14 3.57
CA VAL A 41 25.80 1.66 2.20
C VAL A 41 24.41 2.02 1.70
N LEU A 42 24.25 3.20 1.11
CA LEU A 42 23.02 3.60 0.46
C LEU A 42 22.79 2.73 -0.79
N VAL A 43 21.64 2.05 -0.83
CA VAL A 43 21.22 1.18 -1.93
C VAL A 43 20.37 1.95 -2.94
N SER A 44 19.40 2.71 -2.45
CA SER A 44 18.53 3.55 -3.28
C SER A 44 17.98 4.71 -2.45
N PHE A 45 17.72 5.83 -3.11
CA PHE A 45 17.16 7.06 -2.54
C PHE A 45 16.00 7.57 -3.37
N ASN A 46 14.98 8.08 -2.68
CA ASN A 46 13.76 8.61 -3.31
C ASN A 46 13.69 10.14 -3.14
N PRO A 47 14.02 10.92 -4.17
CA PRO A 47 13.96 12.37 -4.09
C PRO A 47 12.54 12.93 -3.92
N ASP A 48 11.51 12.22 -4.44
CA ASP A 48 10.12 12.65 -4.26
C ASP A 48 9.65 12.47 -2.80
N ALA A 49 10.13 11.41 -2.12
CA ALA A 49 9.88 11.23 -0.70
C ALA A 49 10.67 12.26 0.15
N ALA A 50 11.89 12.61 -0.25
CA ALA A 50 12.66 13.68 0.39
C ALA A 50 11.95 15.03 0.30
N ALA A 51 11.33 15.35 -0.83
CA ALA A 51 10.55 16.57 -1.03
C ALA A 51 9.35 16.69 -0.07
N LEU A 52 8.78 15.57 0.41
CA LEU A 52 7.72 15.58 1.43
C LEU A 52 8.21 16.06 2.81
N LEU A 53 9.52 16.07 3.02
CA LEU A 53 10.19 16.53 4.24
C LEU A 53 10.86 17.89 4.06
N ASP A 54 10.80 18.48 2.87
CA ASP A 54 11.66 19.59 2.43
C ASP A 54 13.16 19.27 2.62
N LEU A 55 13.54 18.01 2.54
CA LEU A 55 14.93 17.54 2.66
C LEU A 55 15.67 17.78 1.35
N ASP A 56 16.86 18.40 1.43
CA ASP A 56 17.74 18.59 0.27
C ASP A 56 18.15 17.21 -0.30
N PRO A 57 17.84 16.90 -1.57
CA PRO A 57 18.19 15.61 -2.17
C PRO A 57 19.73 15.40 -2.24
N ASP A 58 20.52 16.44 -2.18
CA ASP A 58 21.99 16.33 -2.15
C ASP A 58 22.51 15.75 -0.84
N GLU A 59 21.71 15.73 0.22
CA GLU A 59 22.04 15.04 1.48
C GLU A 59 22.32 13.54 1.27
N ALA A 60 21.66 12.91 0.30
CA ALA A 60 21.90 11.51 -0.04
C ALA A 60 23.33 11.22 -0.56
N LYS A 61 24.05 12.27 -1.00
CA LYS A 61 25.45 12.15 -1.47
C LYS A 61 26.46 12.23 -0.33
N ARG A 62 26.02 12.64 0.85
CA ARG A 62 26.90 12.76 2.02
C ARG A 62 27.16 11.36 2.61
N PRO A 63 28.41 11.07 3.04
CA PRO A 63 28.75 9.80 3.68
C PRO A 63 27.90 9.52 4.94
N GLU A 64 27.55 10.56 5.68
CA GLU A 64 26.77 10.49 6.91
C GLU A 64 25.33 9.99 6.69
N PHE A 65 24.76 10.19 5.50
CA PHE A 65 23.39 9.81 5.18
C PHE A 65 23.16 8.30 5.39
N ALA A 66 24.03 7.47 4.84
CA ALA A 66 23.98 6.03 5.04
C ALA A 66 24.20 5.64 6.52
N GLY A 67 25.03 6.37 7.25
CA GLY A 67 25.26 6.18 8.69
C GLY A 67 23.99 6.47 9.51
N VAL A 68 23.29 7.56 9.23
CA VAL A 68 22.04 7.93 9.91
C VAL A 68 20.99 6.85 9.69
N PHE A 69 20.67 6.52 8.44
CA PHE A 69 19.61 5.55 8.12
C PHE A 69 20.04 4.09 8.23
N GLY A 70 21.33 3.85 8.47
CA GLY A 70 21.89 2.58 8.94
C GLY A 70 21.98 2.46 10.45
N GLY A 71 21.44 3.45 11.20
CA GLY A 71 21.31 3.42 12.66
C GLY A 71 22.59 3.78 13.44
N GLN A 72 23.64 4.31 12.80
CA GLN A 72 24.90 4.68 13.47
C GLN A 72 24.80 6.02 14.21
N PHE A 73 23.93 6.92 13.73
CA PHE A 73 23.76 8.25 14.27
C PHE A 73 22.27 8.60 14.34
N LEU A 74 21.89 9.32 15.38
CA LEU A 74 20.55 9.88 15.49
C LEU A 74 20.50 11.28 14.85
N ILE A 75 19.37 11.61 14.24
CA ILE A 75 19.12 12.95 13.74
C ILE A 75 18.81 13.85 14.93
N PRO A 76 19.42 15.05 15.05
CA PRO A 76 19.07 15.99 16.10
C PRO A 76 17.56 16.27 16.17
N GLY A 77 16.99 16.25 17.37
CA GLY A 77 15.54 16.43 17.58
C GLY A 77 14.71 15.16 17.42
N SER A 78 15.26 14.04 16.97
CA SER A 78 14.56 12.75 16.97
C SER A 78 14.33 12.23 18.40
N GLU A 79 13.21 11.51 18.61
CA GLU A 79 12.88 10.82 19.84
C GLU A 79 12.45 9.38 19.52
N PRO A 80 13.41 8.47 19.33
CA PRO A 80 13.13 7.13 18.82
C PRO A 80 12.28 6.30 19.78
N VAL A 81 11.20 5.72 19.24
CA VAL A 81 10.28 4.85 19.98
C VAL A 81 9.84 3.65 19.13
N ALA A 82 9.67 2.49 19.76
CA ALA A 82 8.94 1.36 19.19
C ALA A 82 7.47 1.47 19.60
N MET A 83 6.55 1.46 18.64
CA MET A 83 5.11 1.61 18.88
C MET A 83 4.51 0.29 19.39
N LEU A 84 3.59 0.39 20.36
CA LEU A 84 2.82 -0.76 20.82
C LEU A 84 1.58 -0.96 19.95
N TYR A 85 1.31 -2.19 19.58
CA TYR A 85 0.04 -2.64 19.02
C TYR A 85 -0.18 -4.13 19.33
N SER A 86 -1.34 -4.63 19.01
CA SER A 86 -1.68 -6.06 18.97
C SER A 86 -2.43 -6.33 17.66
N GLY A 87 -3.04 -7.48 17.50
CA GLY A 87 -3.83 -7.73 16.30
C GLY A 87 -4.33 -9.15 16.16
N HIS A 88 -5.20 -9.33 15.16
CA HIS A 88 -5.67 -10.63 14.73
C HIS A 88 -4.87 -11.05 13.50
N GLN A 89 -4.03 -12.07 13.66
CA GLN A 89 -3.23 -12.66 12.60
C GLN A 89 -3.89 -13.95 12.14
N PHE A 90 -4.18 -14.08 10.85
CA PHE A 90 -4.99 -15.19 10.30
C PHE A 90 -6.32 -15.41 11.04
N GLY A 91 -6.92 -14.33 11.56
CA GLY A 91 -8.19 -14.36 12.29
C GLY A 91 -8.10 -14.70 13.77
N ILE A 92 -6.91 -14.98 14.29
CA ILE A 92 -6.66 -15.31 15.70
C ILE A 92 -5.96 -14.13 16.37
N TYR A 93 -6.44 -13.74 17.56
CA TYR A 93 -5.79 -12.68 18.33
C TYR A 93 -4.39 -13.12 18.79
N ALA A 94 -3.37 -12.40 18.34
CA ALA A 94 -1.97 -12.75 18.58
C ALA A 94 -1.37 -12.19 19.87
N GLY A 95 -2.19 -11.51 20.70
CA GLY A 95 -1.72 -10.87 21.92
C GLY A 95 -0.86 -9.64 21.66
N GLN A 96 0.13 -9.40 22.50
CA GLN A 96 1.03 -8.26 22.35
C GLN A 96 1.94 -8.47 21.15
N LEU A 97 1.88 -7.50 20.25
CA LEU A 97 2.81 -7.29 19.15
C LEU A 97 3.53 -5.95 19.39
N GLY A 98 3.79 -5.22 18.35
CA GLY A 98 4.42 -3.92 18.36
C GLY A 98 5.51 -3.86 17.31
N ASP A 99 6.21 -2.75 17.22
CA ASP A 99 7.33 -2.56 16.33
C ASP A 99 8.51 -3.46 16.73
N GLY A 100 8.40 -4.76 16.45
CA GLY A 100 9.41 -5.76 16.82
C GLY A 100 10.67 -5.73 15.98
N ARG A 101 10.67 -4.96 14.87
CA ARG A 101 11.84 -4.75 13.99
C ARG A 101 11.84 -3.36 13.36
N ALA A 102 11.12 -2.42 13.95
CA ALA A 102 11.05 -1.07 13.41
C ALA A 102 11.03 -0.06 14.56
N ILE A 103 11.46 1.16 14.28
CA ILE A 103 11.55 2.25 15.24
C ILE A 103 11.06 3.52 14.57
N LEU A 104 10.08 4.19 15.17
CA LEU A 104 9.70 5.54 14.81
C LEU A 104 10.79 6.49 15.33
N LEU A 105 11.61 7.04 14.43
CA LEU A 105 12.67 7.99 14.78
C LEU A 105 12.08 9.32 15.27
N GLY A 106 10.93 9.69 14.74
CA GLY A 106 10.19 10.89 15.08
C GLY A 106 9.25 11.34 13.97
N GLU A 107 8.62 12.50 14.18
CA GLU A 107 7.67 13.13 13.27
C GLU A 107 8.25 14.45 12.78
N VAL A 108 8.39 14.64 11.46
CA VAL A 108 8.89 15.86 10.84
C VAL A 108 7.75 16.66 10.26
N ARG A 109 7.71 17.97 10.52
CA ARG A 109 6.73 18.90 9.92
C ARG A 109 7.38 19.61 8.73
N ASN A 110 6.78 19.51 7.54
CA ASN A 110 7.22 20.26 6.36
C ASN A 110 6.68 21.70 6.32
N GLY A 111 7.16 22.48 5.37
CA GLY A 111 6.74 23.88 5.15
C GLY A 111 5.27 24.05 4.75
N LEU A 112 4.59 22.98 4.32
CA LEU A 112 3.15 22.96 4.08
C LEU A 112 2.34 22.67 5.36
N GLY A 113 3.01 22.43 6.49
CA GLY A 113 2.39 22.08 7.76
C GLY A 113 1.98 20.62 7.88
N GLU A 114 2.32 19.78 6.91
CA GLU A 114 2.10 18.35 6.97
C GLU A 114 3.13 17.68 7.86
N LYS A 115 2.71 16.64 8.57
CA LYS A 115 3.62 15.84 9.39
C LYS A 115 3.81 14.46 8.81
N TRP A 116 5.06 14.02 8.86
CA TRP A 116 5.49 12.73 8.36
C TRP A 116 6.27 11.96 9.42
N ASP A 117 5.79 10.77 9.75
CA ASP A 117 6.53 9.81 10.56
C ASP A 117 7.74 9.31 9.80
N LEU A 118 8.93 9.31 10.43
CA LEU A 118 10.14 8.66 9.96
C LEU A 118 10.28 7.31 10.68
N HIS A 119 9.92 6.21 10.02
CA HIS A 119 9.81 4.89 10.62
C HIS A 119 10.83 3.93 10.01
N LEU A 120 11.90 3.62 10.75
CA LEU A 120 13.05 2.83 10.30
C LEU A 120 12.80 1.34 10.53
N LYS A 121 12.53 0.59 9.47
CA LYS A 121 12.32 -0.86 9.49
C LYS A 121 13.65 -1.59 9.37
N GLY A 122 13.83 -2.66 10.13
CA GLY A 122 15.08 -3.42 10.22
C GLY A 122 16.05 -2.86 11.26
N ALA A 123 15.58 -1.94 12.12
CA ALA A 123 16.37 -1.14 13.03
C ALA A 123 16.95 -1.91 14.25
N GLY A 124 16.81 -3.22 14.31
CA GLY A 124 17.29 -4.06 15.40
C GLY A 124 16.17 -4.44 16.38
N GLN A 125 16.57 -5.13 17.45
CA GLN A 125 15.63 -5.60 18.46
C GLN A 125 15.03 -4.45 19.26
N THR A 126 13.74 -4.62 19.59
CA THR A 126 12.97 -3.76 20.47
C THR A 126 12.35 -4.60 21.59
N PRO A 127 11.75 -4.01 22.63
CA PRO A 127 10.99 -4.76 23.61
C PRO A 127 9.80 -5.57 23.04
N PHE A 128 9.46 -5.37 21.77
CA PHE A 128 8.37 -6.06 21.08
C PHE A 128 8.84 -7.13 20.07
N SER A 129 10.15 -7.39 19.98
CA SER A 129 10.72 -8.33 19.00
C SER A 129 10.38 -9.80 19.29
N ARG A 130 9.92 -10.10 20.51
CA ARG A 130 9.74 -11.51 20.96
C ARG A 130 11.06 -12.28 20.74
N ASP A 131 11.03 -13.39 19.97
CA ASP A 131 12.23 -14.17 19.64
C ASP A 131 12.92 -13.73 18.33
N GLY A 132 12.45 -12.61 17.73
CA GLY A 132 12.99 -12.08 16.48
C GLY A 132 14.31 -11.32 16.66
N ASP A 133 15.10 -11.28 15.61
CA ASP A 133 16.38 -10.55 15.57
C ASP A 133 16.22 -9.03 15.35
N GLY A 134 15.01 -8.56 15.08
CA GLY A 134 14.72 -7.16 14.80
C GLY A 134 15.24 -6.66 13.46
N ARG A 135 15.80 -7.52 12.62
CA ARG A 135 16.38 -7.14 11.32
C ARG A 135 15.40 -7.31 10.16
N ALA A 136 15.62 -6.54 9.13
CA ALA A 136 15.10 -6.78 7.79
C ALA A 136 16.23 -7.18 6.84
N VAL A 137 15.88 -7.82 5.74
CA VAL A 137 16.83 -8.24 4.70
C VAL A 137 16.64 -7.42 3.43
N LEU A 138 17.71 -7.28 2.65
CA LEU A 138 17.73 -6.47 1.43
C LEU A 138 16.58 -6.83 0.48
N ARG A 139 16.30 -8.12 0.31
CA ARG A 139 15.21 -8.61 -0.54
C ARG A 139 13.85 -8.02 -0.12
N SER A 140 13.52 -8.10 1.17
CA SER A 140 12.23 -7.61 1.66
C SER A 140 12.13 -6.08 1.65
N THR A 141 13.24 -5.37 1.88
CA THR A 141 13.26 -3.90 1.80
C THR A 141 13.07 -3.40 0.38
N ILE A 142 13.70 -4.06 -0.63
CA ILE A 142 13.49 -3.74 -2.06
C ILE A 142 12.02 -3.95 -2.45
N ARG A 143 11.40 -5.07 -2.07
CA ARG A 143 10.01 -5.34 -2.38
C ARG A 143 9.07 -4.27 -1.81
N GLU A 144 9.24 -3.92 -0.54
CA GLU A 144 8.43 -2.89 0.11
C GLU A 144 8.64 -1.51 -0.51
N TYR A 145 9.91 -1.11 -0.73
CA TYR A 145 10.28 0.16 -1.36
C TYR A 145 9.62 0.33 -2.74
N LEU A 146 9.79 -0.65 -3.61
CA LEU A 146 9.25 -0.60 -4.97
C LEU A 146 7.70 -0.67 -4.97
N CYS A 147 7.10 -1.49 -4.10
CA CYS A 147 5.64 -1.59 -4.08
C CYS A 147 4.97 -0.33 -3.51
N GLY A 148 5.55 0.28 -2.48
CA GLY A 148 5.06 1.56 -1.96
C GLY A 148 5.03 2.64 -3.04
N GLU A 149 6.09 2.76 -3.82
CA GLU A 149 6.18 3.74 -4.91
C GLU A 149 5.27 3.35 -6.10
N ALA A 150 5.14 2.07 -6.43
CA ALA A 150 4.18 1.59 -7.44
C ALA A 150 2.74 1.96 -7.06
N MET A 151 2.35 1.72 -5.82
CA MET A 151 1.02 2.06 -5.32
C MET A 151 0.79 3.57 -5.32
N HIS A 152 1.82 4.36 -4.97
CA HIS A 152 1.76 5.82 -5.06
C HIS A 152 1.54 6.28 -6.51
N GLY A 153 2.33 5.77 -7.47
CA GLY A 153 2.16 6.07 -8.90
C GLY A 153 0.78 5.70 -9.44
N LEU A 154 0.18 4.63 -8.93
CA LEU A 154 -1.19 4.21 -9.24
C LEU A 154 -2.28 5.06 -8.55
N GLY A 155 -1.92 6.05 -7.73
CA GLY A 155 -2.88 6.89 -6.99
C GLY A 155 -3.58 6.15 -5.84
N ILE A 156 -2.97 5.09 -5.32
CA ILE A 156 -3.50 4.31 -4.19
C ILE A 156 -2.84 4.81 -2.90
N PRO A 157 -3.62 5.21 -1.86
CA PRO A 157 -3.06 5.66 -0.59
C PRO A 157 -2.11 4.63 0.02
N THR A 158 -0.89 5.05 0.35
CA THR A 158 0.19 4.14 0.76
C THR A 158 1.23 4.86 1.62
N THR A 159 2.00 4.09 2.37
CA THR A 159 3.28 4.56 2.92
C THR A 159 4.27 4.84 1.80
N ARG A 160 5.16 5.82 2.00
CA ARG A 160 6.27 6.14 1.11
C ARG A 160 7.58 5.58 1.70
N SER A 161 8.64 5.58 0.93
CA SER A 161 9.96 5.19 1.41
C SER A 161 11.00 6.20 0.95
N LEU A 162 11.85 6.66 1.88
CA LEU A 162 12.92 7.63 1.58
C LEU A 162 14.15 6.93 0.99
N CYS A 163 14.61 5.85 1.65
CA CYS A 163 15.83 5.16 1.25
C CYS A 163 15.88 3.73 1.75
N ILE A 164 16.74 2.94 1.09
CA ILE A 164 17.23 1.64 1.57
C ILE A 164 18.71 1.78 1.88
N VAL A 165 19.13 1.30 3.05
CA VAL A 165 20.53 1.18 3.46
C VAL A 165 20.82 -0.29 3.75
N ALA A 166 21.86 -0.86 3.15
CA ALA A 166 22.33 -2.22 3.40
C ALA A 166 23.62 -2.20 4.21
N GLY A 167 23.85 -3.25 5.01
CA GLY A 167 25.11 -3.45 5.74
C GLY A 167 25.74 -4.79 5.40
N ASP A 168 26.90 -5.06 6.00
CA ASP A 168 27.62 -6.34 5.81
C ASP A 168 27.15 -7.44 6.80
N GLU A 169 26.12 -7.18 7.61
CA GLU A 169 25.59 -8.13 8.57
C GLU A 169 24.82 -9.27 7.86
N PRO A 170 25.24 -10.54 8.04
CA PRO A 170 24.45 -11.66 7.56
C PRO A 170 23.26 -11.89 8.50
N VAL A 171 22.07 -11.85 7.97
CA VAL A 171 20.80 -12.12 8.68
C VAL A 171 20.26 -13.48 8.27
N LEU A 172 20.08 -14.37 9.24
CA LEU A 172 19.57 -15.72 8.97
C LEU A 172 18.07 -15.69 8.73
N ARG A 173 17.66 -16.16 7.55
CA ARG A 173 16.28 -16.49 7.16
C ARG A 173 16.25 -17.95 6.72
N GLU A 174 15.64 -18.29 5.61
CA GLU A 174 15.76 -19.62 5.01
C GLU A 174 17.22 -19.91 4.59
N ARG A 175 17.96 -18.85 4.32
CA ARG A 175 19.40 -18.82 4.04
C ARG A 175 19.98 -17.53 4.63
N PRO A 176 21.32 -17.41 4.78
CA PRO A 176 21.94 -16.14 5.13
C PRO A 176 21.66 -15.10 4.02
N GLU A 177 21.16 -13.93 4.42
CA GLU A 177 20.85 -12.80 3.53
C GLU A 177 21.49 -11.52 4.06
N VAL A 178 21.62 -10.52 3.21
CA VAL A 178 22.19 -9.20 3.57
C VAL A 178 21.18 -8.44 4.43
N GLY A 179 21.62 -7.98 5.60
CA GLY A 179 20.85 -7.11 6.47
C GLY A 179 20.66 -5.73 5.85
N ALA A 180 19.46 -5.17 5.98
CA ALA A 180 19.15 -3.85 5.45
C ALA A 180 18.13 -3.12 6.32
N MET A 181 18.13 -1.79 6.22
CA MET A 181 17.12 -0.91 6.80
C MET A 181 16.38 -0.14 5.71
N LEU A 182 15.09 0.06 5.93
CA LEU A 182 14.21 0.84 5.07
C LEU A 182 13.63 1.99 5.88
N LEU A 183 13.85 3.23 5.47
CA LEU A 183 13.13 4.36 6.04
C LEU A 183 11.79 4.51 5.35
N ARG A 184 10.73 4.10 6.06
CA ARG A 184 9.33 4.31 5.69
C ARG A 184 8.84 5.68 6.16
N MET A 185 7.92 6.24 5.40
CA MET A 185 7.29 7.51 5.72
C MET A 185 5.77 7.40 5.58
N ALA A 186 5.06 7.94 6.52
CA ALA A 186 3.60 8.07 6.47
C ALA A 186 3.16 9.29 7.30
N PRO A 187 1.97 9.85 7.06
CA PRO A 187 1.41 10.84 8.00
C PRO A 187 1.24 10.26 9.41
N THR A 188 1.00 8.95 9.54
CA THR A 188 1.06 8.19 10.79
C THR A 188 1.14 6.69 10.54
N HIS A 189 1.81 5.97 11.46
CA HIS A 189 1.82 4.50 11.52
C HIS A 189 0.83 3.94 12.56
N VAL A 190 -0.07 4.74 13.10
CA VAL A 190 -1.17 4.25 13.95
C VAL A 190 -2.07 3.32 13.15
N ARG A 191 -2.32 2.15 13.68
CA ARG A 191 -3.06 1.05 13.04
C ARG A 191 -4.23 0.58 13.90
N PHE A 192 -5.11 -0.26 13.37
CA PHE A 192 -6.22 -0.82 14.16
C PHE A 192 -5.69 -1.55 15.39
N GLY A 193 -4.58 -2.27 15.23
CA GLY A 193 -3.91 -2.98 16.31
C GLY A 193 -3.47 -2.10 17.48
N SER A 194 -3.21 -0.81 17.25
CA SER A 194 -2.86 0.12 18.33
C SER A 194 -4.01 0.30 19.32
N PHE A 195 -5.26 0.30 18.84
CA PHE A 195 -6.46 0.33 19.70
C PHE A 195 -6.72 -1.02 20.38
N GLN A 196 -6.53 -2.13 19.64
CA GLN A 196 -6.75 -3.48 20.15
C GLN A 196 -5.83 -3.80 21.34
N ALA A 197 -4.61 -3.28 21.36
CA ALA A 197 -3.68 -3.47 22.47
C ALA A 197 -4.26 -2.97 23.80
N PHE A 198 -4.85 -1.78 23.81
CA PHE A 198 -5.43 -1.18 25.02
C PHE A 198 -6.79 -1.78 25.38
N PHE A 199 -7.59 -2.14 24.39
CA PHE A 199 -8.83 -2.87 24.64
C PHE A 199 -8.56 -4.21 25.36
N ALA A 200 -7.62 -5.01 24.85
CA ALA A 200 -7.26 -6.29 25.46
C ALA A 200 -6.71 -6.15 26.89
N ARG A 201 -6.05 -5.04 27.17
CA ARG A 201 -5.54 -4.71 28.52
C ARG A 201 -6.59 -4.08 29.44
N ARG A 202 -7.83 -3.88 28.95
CA ARG A 202 -8.94 -3.22 29.66
C ARG A 202 -8.59 -1.79 30.11
N GLN A 203 -7.98 -1.02 29.22
CA GLN A 203 -7.53 0.37 29.43
C GLN A 203 -8.31 1.32 28.50
N PRO A 204 -9.62 1.54 28.72
CA PRO A 204 -10.46 2.36 27.83
C PRO A 204 -10.02 3.82 27.77
N GLU A 205 -9.37 4.34 28.81
CA GLU A 205 -8.79 5.68 28.87
C GLU A 205 -7.71 5.88 27.78
N TYR A 206 -6.89 4.87 27.52
CA TYR A 206 -5.88 4.93 26.46
C TYR A 206 -6.49 4.72 25.07
N VAL A 207 -7.55 3.93 24.93
CA VAL A 207 -8.32 3.85 23.69
C VAL A 207 -8.85 5.23 23.32
N LYS A 208 -9.46 5.95 24.30
CA LYS A 208 -9.95 7.31 24.09
C LYS A 208 -8.83 8.28 23.74
N GLN A 209 -7.74 8.26 24.49
CA GLN A 209 -6.60 9.16 24.28
C GLN A 209 -5.98 8.98 22.88
N LEU A 210 -5.87 7.73 22.39
CA LEU A 210 -5.41 7.46 21.04
C LEU A 210 -6.40 7.95 19.99
N ALA A 211 -7.70 7.75 20.21
CA ALA A 211 -8.74 8.27 19.33
C ALA A 211 -8.67 9.80 19.23
N ASP A 212 -8.56 10.49 20.38
CA ASP A 212 -8.42 11.95 20.43
C ASP A 212 -7.17 12.44 19.67
N HIS A 213 -6.03 11.75 19.84
CA HIS A 213 -4.78 12.06 19.13
C HIS A 213 -4.95 11.93 17.61
N VAL A 214 -5.57 10.84 17.14
CA VAL A 214 -5.81 10.60 15.71
C VAL A 214 -6.83 11.59 15.15
N ILE A 215 -7.92 11.86 15.89
CA ILE A 215 -8.97 12.80 15.47
C ILE A 215 -8.40 14.21 15.33
N ALA A 216 -7.64 14.67 16.30
CA ALA A 216 -7.05 16.00 16.28
C ALA A 216 -6.16 16.24 15.05
N ARG A 217 -5.46 15.21 14.56
CA ARG A 217 -4.54 15.32 13.43
C ARG A 217 -5.20 15.07 12.07
N PHE A 218 -6.05 14.04 11.96
CA PHE A 218 -6.51 13.53 10.66
C PHE A 218 -8.00 13.69 10.40
N TYR A 219 -8.76 14.01 11.48
CA TYR A 219 -10.21 14.21 11.42
C TYR A 219 -10.64 15.45 12.22
N PRO A 220 -9.92 16.60 12.12
CA PRO A 220 -10.15 17.76 13.00
C PRO A 220 -11.57 18.32 12.87
N HIS A 221 -12.25 18.10 11.74
CA HIS A 221 -13.63 18.50 11.51
C HIS A 221 -14.64 17.71 12.37
N LEU A 222 -14.23 16.62 13.02
CA LEU A 222 -15.06 15.83 13.92
C LEU A 222 -14.89 16.25 15.39
N ALA A 223 -13.84 17.01 15.70
CA ALA A 223 -13.52 17.36 17.08
C ALA A 223 -14.62 18.22 17.74
N GLY A 224 -14.99 17.87 18.98
CA GLY A 224 -15.95 18.64 19.79
C GLY A 224 -17.42 18.39 19.50
N ALA A 225 -17.78 17.54 18.52
CA ALA A 225 -19.14 17.12 18.31
C ALA A 225 -19.61 16.08 19.35
N ALA A 226 -20.90 16.02 19.64
CA ALA A 226 -21.44 15.03 20.58
C ALA A 226 -21.28 13.58 20.07
N ASP A 227 -21.20 13.39 18.76
CA ASP A 227 -21.07 12.13 18.05
C ASP A 227 -19.67 11.93 17.43
N THR A 228 -18.65 12.55 17.99
CA THR A 228 -17.25 12.54 17.48
C THR A 228 -16.75 11.13 17.21
N TYR A 229 -16.86 10.21 18.17
CA TYR A 229 -16.29 8.86 18.03
C TYR A 229 -17.06 7.95 17.06
N PRO A 230 -18.39 7.91 17.06
CA PRO A 230 -19.14 7.21 16.02
C PRO A 230 -18.76 7.69 14.62
N ARG A 231 -18.73 9.01 14.39
CA ARG A 231 -18.35 9.60 13.09
C ARG A 231 -16.88 9.32 12.73
N PHE A 232 -16.00 9.26 13.72
CA PHE A 232 -14.62 8.83 13.51
C PHE A 232 -14.56 7.40 13.00
N PHE A 233 -15.28 6.46 13.64
CA PHE A 233 -15.30 5.07 13.21
C PHE A 233 -15.94 4.91 11.83
N ASP A 234 -16.98 5.67 11.53
CA ASP A 234 -17.61 5.76 10.22
C ASP A 234 -16.62 6.21 9.14
N ALA A 235 -15.89 7.30 9.40
CA ALA A 235 -14.89 7.81 8.47
C ALA A 235 -13.72 6.82 8.22
N VAL A 236 -13.28 6.10 9.26
CA VAL A 236 -12.28 5.03 9.13
C VAL A 236 -12.82 3.88 8.28
N SER A 237 -14.09 3.49 8.49
CA SER A 237 -14.75 2.42 7.75
C SER A 237 -14.87 2.76 6.26
N VAL A 238 -15.31 3.96 5.92
CA VAL A 238 -15.41 4.43 4.53
C VAL A 238 -14.03 4.52 3.85
N ARG A 239 -13.01 5.06 4.53
CA ARG A 239 -11.64 5.11 3.98
C ARG A 239 -11.07 3.72 3.73
N THR A 240 -11.31 2.77 4.63
CA THR A 240 -10.90 1.37 4.46
C THR A 240 -11.59 0.73 3.27
N ALA A 241 -12.90 0.98 3.09
CA ALA A 241 -13.68 0.51 1.95
C ALA A 241 -13.10 1.01 0.62
N GLN A 242 -12.82 2.31 0.53
CA GLN A 242 -12.25 2.95 -0.65
C GLN A 242 -10.86 2.44 -0.97
N LEU A 243 -10.02 2.20 0.03
CA LEU A 243 -8.68 1.63 -0.15
C LEU A 243 -8.76 0.21 -0.74
N ILE A 244 -9.59 -0.65 -0.16
CA ILE A 244 -9.72 -2.04 -0.63
C ILE A 244 -10.36 -2.09 -2.03
N ALA A 245 -11.32 -1.22 -2.34
CA ALA A 245 -11.88 -1.09 -3.68
C ALA A 245 -10.80 -0.74 -4.72
N LYS A 246 -9.85 0.15 -4.38
CA LYS A 246 -8.71 0.46 -5.25
C LYS A 246 -7.78 -0.74 -5.45
N TRP A 247 -7.48 -1.51 -4.39
CA TRP A 247 -6.70 -2.75 -4.53
C TRP A 247 -7.37 -3.74 -5.48
N GLN A 248 -8.68 -3.94 -5.31
CA GLN A 248 -9.46 -4.82 -6.19
C GLN A 248 -9.44 -4.32 -7.65
N ALA A 249 -9.66 -3.03 -7.86
CA ALA A 249 -9.75 -2.45 -9.20
C ALA A 249 -8.41 -2.48 -9.96
N VAL A 250 -7.26 -2.43 -9.27
CA VAL A 250 -5.94 -2.53 -9.91
C VAL A 250 -5.44 -3.97 -10.02
N GLY A 251 -6.15 -4.94 -9.43
CA GLY A 251 -5.74 -6.34 -9.43
C GLY A 251 -4.57 -6.62 -8.48
N TRP A 252 -4.57 -6.04 -7.28
CA TRP A 252 -3.51 -6.22 -6.29
C TRP A 252 -4.00 -6.91 -5.02
N ALA A 253 -3.24 -7.89 -4.55
CA ALA A 253 -3.48 -8.61 -3.31
C ALA A 253 -2.42 -8.26 -2.27
N HIS A 254 -2.87 -7.88 -1.05
CA HIS A 254 -2.00 -7.55 0.08
C HIS A 254 -1.27 -8.78 0.64
N GLY A 255 -1.97 -9.90 0.71
CA GLY A 255 -1.43 -11.19 1.18
C GLY A 255 -1.32 -11.36 2.68
N VAL A 256 -1.36 -10.28 3.49
CA VAL A 256 -1.32 -10.34 4.97
C VAL A 256 -2.21 -9.23 5.55
N MET A 257 -3.52 -9.37 5.38
CA MET A 257 -4.49 -8.42 5.92
C MET A 257 -4.82 -8.72 7.39
N ASN A 258 -3.79 -8.82 8.21
CA ASN A 258 -3.97 -8.84 9.67
C ASN A 258 -4.53 -7.50 10.13
N SER A 259 -5.23 -7.44 11.26
CA SER A 259 -5.75 -6.17 11.79
C SER A 259 -4.63 -5.21 12.26
N ASP A 260 -3.45 -5.73 12.56
CA ASP A 260 -2.23 -4.95 12.82
C ASP A 260 -1.58 -4.38 11.54
N ASN A 261 -2.05 -4.78 10.35
CA ASN A 261 -1.64 -4.24 9.05
C ASN A 261 -2.71 -3.31 8.43
N MET A 262 -3.64 -2.80 9.23
CA MET A 262 -4.69 -1.89 8.78
C MET A 262 -4.46 -0.49 9.35
N SER A 263 -4.25 0.48 8.47
CA SER A 263 -4.03 1.88 8.83
C SER A 263 -5.31 2.56 9.30
N ILE A 264 -5.21 3.34 10.38
CA ILE A 264 -6.34 4.12 10.91
C ILE A 264 -6.77 5.28 9.99
N ILE A 265 -5.95 5.63 9.02
CA ILE A 265 -6.23 6.68 8.04
C ILE A 265 -6.40 6.15 6.61
N GLY A 266 -6.46 4.82 6.44
CA GLY A 266 -6.72 4.19 5.14
C GLY A 266 -5.52 4.21 4.19
N LEU A 267 -4.31 3.94 4.68
CA LEU A 267 -3.12 3.74 3.86
C LEU A 267 -2.81 2.24 3.72
N THR A 268 -2.26 1.87 2.57
CA THR A 268 -1.57 0.58 2.42
C THR A 268 -0.26 0.64 3.20
N LEU A 269 -0.03 -0.33 4.09
CA LEU A 269 1.19 -0.41 4.89
C LEU A 269 1.64 -1.86 5.08
N ASP A 270 2.91 -2.03 5.50
CA ASP A 270 3.51 -3.33 5.82
C ASP A 270 3.49 -4.33 4.64
N TYR A 271 4.16 -3.94 3.56
CA TYR A 271 4.32 -4.77 2.37
C TYR A 271 5.19 -6.01 2.67
N GLY A 272 4.54 -7.16 2.64
CA GLY A 272 5.16 -8.49 2.76
C GLY A 272 4.98 -9.28 1.46
N PRO A 273 4.31 -10.43 1.52
CA PRO A 273 4.05 -11.28 0.35
C PRO A 273 2.88 -10.76 -0.49
N PHE A 274 2.93 -9.51 -0.94
CA PHE A 274 1.95 -8.94 -1.87
C PHE A 274 2.13 -9.47 -3.30
N GLY A 275 1.14 -9.26 -4.16
CA GLY A 275 1.27 -9.53 -5.58
C GLY A 275 0.21 -8.82 -6.42
N PHE A 276 0.62 -8.35 -7.61
CA PHE A 276 -0.32 -8.00 -8.68
C PHE A 276 -0.75 -9.27 -9.40
N LEU A 277 -2.00 -9.30 -9.84
CA LEU A 277 -2.50 -10.37 -10.69
C LEU A 277 -1.78 -10.33 -12.04
N ASP A 278 -1.21 -11.46 -12.43
CA ASP A 278 -0.86 -11.69 -13.83
C ASP A 278 -2.15 -12.11 -14.57
N ALA A 279 -2.53 -13.37 -14.54
CA ALA A 279 -3.84 -13.79 -14.98
C ALA A 279 -4.92 -13.43 -13.94
N TYR A 280 -6.11 -13.00 -14.40
CA TYR A 280 -7.22 -12.77 -13.49
C TYR A 280 -7.67 -14.09 -12.85
N ASP A 281 -7.47 -14.16 -11.56
CA ASP A 281 -7.83 -15.30 -10.72
C ASP A 281 -8.41 -14.78 -9.40
N PRO A 282 -9.74 -14.87 -9.19
CA PRO A 282 -10.34 -14.47 -7.92
C PRO A 282 -9.79 -15.22 -6.71
N ALA A 283 -9.30 -16.46 -6.89
CA ALA A 283 -8.74 -17.28 -5.83
C ALA A 283 -7.23 -17.08 -5.63
N PHE A 284 -6.61 -16.10 -6.30
CA PHE A 284 -5.18 -15.82 -6.21
C PHE A 284 -4.73 -15.61 -4.78
N ILE A 285 -3.72 -16.39 -4.36
CA ILE A 285 -3.06 -16.33 -3.07
C ILE A 285 -1.61 -15.93 -3.33
N CYS A 286 -1.23 -14.71 -2.99
CA CYS A 286 0.15 -14.24 -3.16
C CYS A 286 1.08 -14.65 -2.01
N ASN A 287 0.53 -15.08 -0.89
CA ASN A 287 1.27 -15.47 0.31
C ASN A 287 1.33 -17.00 0.44
N HIS A 288 2.50 -17.57 0.20
CA HIS A 288 2.70 -19.03 0.31
C HIS A 288 2.43 -19.57 1.73
N SER A 289 2.52 -18.72 2.78
CA SER A 289 2.18 -19.12 4.16
C SER A 289 0.67 -19.12 4.43
N ASP A 290 -0.16 -18.64 3.51
CA ASP A 290 -1.63 -18.63 3.63
C ASP A 290 -2.24 -19.90 3.02
N HIS A 291 -2.03 -21.04 3.67
CA HIS A 291 -2.45 -22.36 3.16
C HIS A 291 -3.98 -22.50 2.97
N HIS A 292 -4.78 -21.63 3.62
CA HIS A 292 -6.24 -21.68 3.55
C HIS A 292 -6.84 -20.60 2.65
N GLY A 293 -6.00 -19.75 2.06
CA GLY A 293 -6.45 -18.66 1.19
C GLY A 293 -7.30 -17.60 1.90
N ARG A 294 -7.08 -17.41 3.21
CA ARG A 294 -7.80 -16.40 3.97
C ARG A 294 -7.65 -15.02 3.34
N TYR A 295 -6.45 -14.67 2.88
CA TYR A 295 -6.12 -13.39 2.28
C TYR A 295 -6.05 -13.45 0.75
N SER A 296 -6.81 -14.41 0.13
CA SER A 296 -6.95 -14.46 -1.32
C SER A 296 -7.55 -13.15 -1.86
N PHE A 297 -7.28 -12.85 -3.14
CA PHE A 297 -7.70 -11.62 -3.79
C PHE A 297 -9.20 -11.32 -3.59
N ARG A 298 -10.08 -12.30 -3.85
CA ARG A 298 -11.53 -12.12 -3.69
C ARG A 298 -11.99 -11.90 -2.25
N ASN A 299 -11.23 -12.37 -1.26
CA ASN A 299 -11.61 -12.28 0.16
C ASN A 299 -11.24 -10.94 0.79
N GLN A 300 -10.48 -10.08 0.12
CA GLN A 300 -10.00 -8.83 0.71
C GLN A 300 -11.12 -7.93 1.26
N PRO A 301 -12.28 -7.78 0.60
CA PRO A 301 -13.39 -7.00 1.17
C PRO A 301 -13.93 -7.58 2.48
N ASP A 302 -14.12 -8.90 2.55
CA ASP A 302 -14.62 -9.58 3.75
C ASP A 302 -13.63 -9.50 4.92
N ILE A 303 -12.32 -9.56 4.60
CA ILE A 303 -11.27 -9.38 5.61
C ILE A 303 -11.21 -7.94 6.10
N GLY A 304 -11.43 -6.96 5.23
CA GLY A 304 -11.58 -5.55 5.64
C GLY A 304 -12.74 -5.36 6.61
N TYR A 305 -13.89 -5.95 6.31
CA TYR A 305 -15.05 -5.98 7.21
C TYR A 305 -14.73 -6.63 8.57
N PHE A 306 -14.07 -7.81 8.55
CA PHE A 306 -13.62 -8.48 9.78
C PHE A 306 -12.70 -7.60 10.61
N ASN A 307 -11.73 -6.93 9.99
CA ASN A 307 -10.79 -6.06 10.68
C ASN A 307 -11.48 -4.81 11.29
N LEU A 308 -12.48 -4.26 10.60
CA LEU A 308 -13.30 -3.16 11.14
C LEU A 308 -14.14 -3.63 12.33
N ARG A 309 -14.68 -4.83 12.32
CA ARG A 309 -15.32 -5.40 13.51
C ARG A 309 -14.35 -5.50 14.69
N CYS A 310 -13.12 -5.93 14.43
CA CYS A 310 -12.09 -5.95 15.48
C CYS A 310 -11.77 -4.54 16.01
N LEU A 311 -11.76 -3.53 15.15
CA LEU A 311 -11.60 -2.13 15.56
C LEU A 311 -12.84 -1.63 16.33
N GLY A 312 -14.06 -1.89 15.86
CA GLY A 312 -15.32 -1.54 16.53
C GLY A 312 -15.38 -2.11 17.94
N GLN A 313 -15.01 -3.38 18.10
CA GLN A 313 -14.85 -3.99 19.43
C GLN A 313 -13.82 -3.26 20.29
N ALA A 314 -12.68 -2.85 19.72
CA ALA A 314 -11.67 -2.09 20.47
C ALA A 314 -12.16 -0.70 20.86
N LEU A 315 -13.07 -0.11 20.11
CA LEU A 315 -13.71 1.18 20.38
C LEU A 315 -15.00 1.08 21.21
N SER A 316 -15.36 -0.09 21.76
CA SER A 316 -16.65 -0.34 22.45
C SER A 316 -16.91 0.52 23.69
N SER A 317 -15.88 1.16 24.24
CA SER A 317 -16.05 2.20 25.29
C SER A 317 -16.46 3.58 24.74
N LEU A 318 -16.41 3.78 23.44
CA LEU A 318 -16.64 5.05 22.75
C LEU A 318 -17.79 4.97 21.72
N VAL A 319 -18.12 3.76 21.25
CA VAL A 319 -19.09 3.48 20.19
C VAL A 319 -20.03 2.39 20.67
N THR A 320 -21.34 2.56 20.47
CA THR A 320 -22.34 1.55 20.82
C THR A 320 -22.40 0.44 19.77
N PRO A 321 -22.94 -0.76 20.10
CA PRO A 321 -23.13 -1.83 19.11
C PRO A 321 -23.96 -1.45 17.89
N GLN A 322 -24.96 -0.55 18.06
CA GLN A 322 -25.75 -0.05 16.93
C GLN A 322 -24.91 0.83 16.00
N GLN A 323 -24.11 1.75 16.55
CA GLN A 323 -23.22 2.61 15.77
C GLN A 323 -22.13 1.80 15.08
N GLU A 324 -21.65 0.72 15.69
CA GLU A 324 -20.73 -0.23 15.03
C GLU A 324 -21.40 -0.85 13.78
N GLN A 325 -22.65 -1.32 13.91
CA GLN A 325 -23.39 -1.90 12.78
C GLN A 325 -23.63 -0.89 11.66
N GLU A 326 -23.96 0.36 12.01
CA GLU A 326 -24.15 1.44 11.04
C GLU A 326 -22.87 1.72 10.25
N ALA A 327 -21.72 1.80 10.92
CA ALA A 327 -20.41 2.01 10.27
C ALA A 327 -19.99 0.82 9.39
N LEU A 328 -20.29 -0.42 9.80
CA LEU A 328 -20.04 -1.61 9.00
C LEU A 328 -20.94 -1.67 7.75
N ALA A 329 -22.20 -1.27 7.85
CA ALA A 329 -23.07 -1.13 6.69
C ALA A 329 -22.59 -0.02 5.74
N ALA A 330 -22.07 1.09 6.28
CA ALA A 330 -21.46 2.15 5.48
C ALA A 330 -20.21 1.66 4.74
N TYR A 331 -19.39 0.79 5.37
CA TYR A 331 -18.25 0.13 4.71
C TYR A 331 -18.70 -0.67 3.48
N GLU A 332 -19.69 -1.56 3.63
CA GLU A 332 -20.17 -2.41 2.53
C GLU A 332 -20.71 -1.57 1.37
N ALA A 333 -21.54 -0.56 1.68
CA ALA A 333 -22.09 0.35 0.68
C ALA A 333 -20.99 1.16 -0.03
N ALA A 334 -20.04 1.72 0.72
CA ALA A 334 -18.94 2.50 0.17
C ALA A 334 -18.01 1.65 -0.70
N HIS A 335 -17.70 0.40 -0.29
CA HIS A 335 -16.89 -0.52 -1.08
C HIS A 335 -17.57 -0.84 -2.41
N ALA A 336 -18.84 -1.28 -2.39
CA ALA A 336 -19.56 -1.65 -3.59
C ALA A 336 -19.69 -0.47 -4.57
N ALA A 337 -20.03 0.73 -4.07
CA ALA A 337 -20.17 1.92 -4.89
C ALA A 337 -18.84 2.35 -5.51
N HIS A 338 -17.77 2.43 -4.72
CA HIS A 338 -16.46 2.90 -5.19
C HIS A 338 -15.80 1.87 -6.12
N TYR A 339 -15.91 0.57 -5.84
CA TYR A 339 -15.42 -0.48 -6.74
C TYR A 339 -16.09 -0.40 -8.11
N LEU A 340 -17.43 -0.29 -8.15
CA LEU A 340 -18.15 -0.17 -9.41
C LEU A 340 -17.79 1.12 -10.17
N GLU A 341 -17.60 2.24 -9.46
CA GLU A 341 -17.11 3.49 -10.05
C GLU A 341 -15.75 3.29 -10.73
N LEU A 342 -14.78 2.68 -10.03
CA LEU A 342 -13.46 2.38 -10.58
C LEU A 342 -13.52 1.45 -11.79
N MET A 343 -14.36 0.42 -11.74
CA MET A 343 -14.51 -0.51 -12.84
C MET A 343 -15.19 0.13 -14.06
N ARG A 344 -16.16 1.03 -13.86
CA ARG A 344 -16.71 1.85 -14.96
C ARG A 344 -15.65 2.71 -15.62
N ALA A 345 -14.82 3.39 -14.82
CA ALA A 345 -13.71 4.19 -15.34
C ALA A 345 -12.75 3.33 -16.17
N LYS A 346 -12.44 2.11 -15.72
CA LYS A 346 -11.60 1.15 -16.47
C LYS A 346 -12.24 0.72 -17.81
N LEU A 347 -13.58 0.69 -17.88
CA LEU A 347 -14.32 0.44 -19.11
C LEU A 347 -14.59 1.72 -19.94
N GLY A 348 -14.12 2.89 -19.49
CA GLY A 348 -14.32 4.17 -20.17
C GLY A 348 -15.74 4.71 -20.08
N LEU A 349 -16.58 4.18 -19.19
CA LEU A 349 -17.97 4.60 -18.97
C LEU A 349 -18.00 5.84 -18.04
N GLN A 350 -18.72 6.88 -18.46
CA GLN A 350 -18.85 8.14 -17.72
C GLN A 350 -20.19 8.19 -16.94
N ASP A 351 -21.27 7.82 -17.61
CA ASP A 351 -22.60 7.77 -17.00
C ASP A 351 -22.79 6.50 -16.18
N THR A 352 -23.62 6.58 -15.14
CA THR A 352 -24.02 5.42 -14.33
C THR A 352 -25.29 4.82 -14.90
N LYS A 353 -25.26 3.52 -15.17
CA LYS A 353 -26.43 2.75 -15.60
C LYS A 353 -26.63 1.51 -14.73
N PRO A 354 -27.88 1.06 -14.51
CA PRO A 354 -28.17 -0.11 -13.69
C PRO A 354 -27.47 -1.40 -14.18
N GLU A 355 -27.27 -1.54 -15.49
CA GLU A 355 -26.66 -2.70 -16.14
C GLU A 355 -25.12 -2.76 -16.00
N ASP A 356 -24.46 -1.68 -15.55
CA ASP A 356 -23.00 -1.60 -15.50
C ASP A 356 -22.38 -2.70 -14.61
N ALA A 357 -23.02 -3.02 -13.47
CA ALA A 357 -22.54 -4.07 -12.58
C ALA A 357 -22.55 -5.45 -13.27
N ALA A 358 -23.59 -5.77 -14.02
CA ALA A 358 -23.71 -7.02 -14.75
C ALA A 358 -22.71 -7.09 -15.92
N LEU A 359 -22.44 -5.96 -16.57
CA LEU A 359 -21.43 -5.86 -17.64
C LEU A 359 -20.03 -6.13 -17.10
N VAL A 360 -19.68 -5.53 -15.95
CA VAL A 360 -18.39 -5.75 -15.26
C VAL A 360 -18.26 -7.21 -14.82
N SER A 361 -19.26 -7.77 -14.11
CA SER A 361 -19.21 -9.13 -13.59
C SER A 361 -19.01 -10.15 -14.70
N SER A 362 -19.77 -10.04 -15.81
CA SER A 362 -19.64 -10.98 -16.93
C SER A 362 -18.30 -10.88 -17.66
N LEU A 363 -17.66 -9.71 -17.71
CA LEU A 363 -16.29 -9.59 -18.21
C LEU A 363 -15.31 -10.34 -17.31
N LEU A 364 -15.39 -10.10 -16.01
CA LEU A 364 -14.50 -10.73 -15.03
C LEU A 364 -14.67 -12.26 -14.99
N GLU A 365 -15.88 -12.78 -15.17
CA GLU A 365 -16.12 -14.22 -15.31
C GLU A 365 -15.42 -14.81 -16.55
N LEU A 366 -15.52 -14.14 -17.72
CA LEU A 366 -14.82 -14.54 -18.93
C LEU A 366 -13.29 -14.48 -18.74
N MET A 367 -12.79 -13.43 -18.11
CA MET A 367 -11.36 -13.29 -17.80
C MET A 367 -10.86 -14.40 -16.88
N ALA A 368 -11.62 -14.78 -15.86
CA ALA A 368 -11.28 -15.85 -14.95
C ALA A 368 -11.25 -17.20 -15.66
N ALA A 369 -12.26 -17.50 -16.46
CA ALA A 369 -12.36 -18.75 -17.22
C ALA A 369 -11.21 -18.91 -18.23
N GLY A 370 -10.82 -17.79 -18.88
CA GLY A 370 -9.73 -17.76 -19.88
C GLY A 370 -8.35 -17.52 -19.27
N ARG A 371 -8.23 -17.28 -17.97
CA ARG A 371 -7.00 -16.83 -17.28
C ARG A 371 -6.32 -15.65 -18.00
N VAL A 372 -7.14 -14.67 -18.38
CA VAL A 372 -6.70 -13.49 -19.14
C VAL A 372 -5.83 -12.61 -18.28
N ASP A 373 -4.71 -12.09 -18.81
CA ASP A 373 -3.85 -11.13 -18.10
C ASP A 373 -4.65 -9.86 -17.79
N TYR A 374 -4.75 -9.55 -16.49
CA TYR A 374 -5.63 -8.50 -15.99
C TYR A 374 -5.21 -7.11 -16.50
N THR A 375 -3.96 -6.77 -16.30
CA THR A 375 -3.43 -5.43 -16.63
C THR A 375 -3.35 -5.22 -18.14
N ILE A 376 -2.81 -6.20 -18.85
CA ILE A 376 -2.63 -6.10 -20.31
C ILE A 376 -3.98 -5.99 -21.02
N PHE A 377 -4.97 -6.79 -20.60
CA PHE A 377 -6.30 -6.75 -21.21
C PHE A 377 -6.99 -5.38 -21.00
N PHE A 378 -7.03 -4.86 -19.76
CA PHE A 378 -7.68 -3.57 -19.51
C PHE A 378 -6.98 -2.42 -20.25
N ARG A 379 -5.65 -2.47 -20.40
CA ARG A 379 -4.92 -1.51 -21.22
C ARG A 379 -5.29 -1.63 -22.70
N ALA A 380 -5.31 -2.86 -23.24
CA ALA A 380 -5.68 -3.14 -24.62
C ALA A 380 -7.14 -2.77 -24.92
N LEU A 381 -8.06 -2.93 -23.95
CA LEU A 381 -9.48 -2.61 -24.08
C LEU A 381 -9.74 -1.14 -24.47
N GLY A 382 -8.82 -0.23 -24.15
CA GLY A 382 -8.86 1.14 -24.64
C GLY A 382 -8.91 1.25 -26.16
N GLY A 383 -8.43 0.25 -26.86
CA GLY A 383 -8.50 0.15 -28.34
C GLY A 383 -9.80 -0.41 -28.89
N PHE A 384 -10.78 -0.77 -28.06
CA PHE A 384 -12.08 -1.30 -28.50
C PHE A 384 -12.77 -0.34 -29.47
N LYS A 385 -13.33 -0.90 -30.56
CA LYS A 385 -14.08 -0.17 -31.57
C LYS A 385 -15.58 -0.39 -31.36
N SER A 386 -16.31 0.70 -31.17
CA SER A 386 -17.77 0.66 -30.90
C SER A 386 -18.63 0.71 -32.16
N GLY A 387 -18.06 0.91 -33.35
CA GLY A 387 -18.76 0.95 -34.62
C GLY A 387 -19.28 -0.42 -35.07
N GLU A 388 -20.43 -0.47 -35.74
CA GLU A 388 -21.09 -1.73 -36.18
C GLU A 388 -20.26 -2.55 -37.16
N ALA A 389 -19.42 -1.91 -38.00
CA ALA A 389 -18.57 -2.55 -38.99
C ALA A 389 -17.15 -2.87 -38.50
N GLU A 390 -16.84 -2.53 -37.22
CA GLU A 390 -15.50 -2.66 -36.69
C GLU A 390 -15.27 -4.04 -36.05
N THR A 391 -14.10 -4.61 -36.27
CA THR A 391 -13.70 -5.86 -35.59
C THR A 391 -12.83 -5.57 -34.39
N ASN A 392 -12.98 -6.39 -33.37
CA ASN A 392 -12.18 -6.35 -32.15
C ASN A 392 -11.35 -7.65 -31.99
N ASP A 393 -10.85 -8.20 -33.10
CA ASP A 393 -10.19 -9.50 -33.15
C ASP A 393 -8.98 -9.59 -32.21
N SER A 394 -8.18 -8.53 -32.10
CA SER A 394 -7.04 -8.45 -31.18
C SER A 394 -7.44 -8.55 -29.70
N LEU A 395 -8.64 -8.10 -29.35
CA LEU A 395 -9.18 -8.26 -27.98
C LEU A 395 -9.83 -9.64 -27.80
N ARG A 396 -10.49 -10.15 -28.83
CA ARG A 396 -11.08 -11.48 -28.87
C ARG A 396 -10.04 -12.58 -28.64
N ASP A 397 -8.82 -12.39 -29.13
CA ASP A 397 -7.73 -13.35 -29.02
C ASP A 397 -7.19 -13.52 -27.59
N PHE A 398 -7.52 -12.63 -26.66
CA PHE A 398 -7.25 -12.84 -25.22
C PHE A 398 -8.10 -13.97 -24.62
N PHE A 399 -9.22 -14.35 -25.24
CA PHE A 399 -10.21 -15.26 -24.64
C PHE A 399 -10.22 -16.63 -25.30
N VAL A 400 -10.27 -17.65 -24.47
CA VAL A 400 -10.50 -19.04 -24.92
C VAL A 400 -11.94 -19.20 -25.41
N ASP A 401 -12.93 -18.66 -24.65
CA ASP A 401 -14.33 -18.56 -25.07
C ASP A 401 -14.54 -17.30 -25.92
N ARG A 402 -14.19 -17.40 -27.20
CA ARG A 402 -14.32 -16.33 -28.17
C ARG A 402 -15.77 -15.91 -28.40
N ASP A 403 -16.69 -16.86 -28.41
CA ASP A 403 -18.13 -16.57 -28.58
C ASP A 403 -18.70 -15.86 -27.32
N GLY A 404 -18.21 -16.21 -26.14
CA GLY A 404 -18.51 -15.50 -24.90
C GLY A 404 -18.06 -14.05 -24.96
N PHE A 405 -16.83 -13.81 -25.43
CA PHE A 405 -16.33 -12.46 -25.64
C PHE A 405 -17.18 -11.69 -26.65
N ASP A 406 -17.55 -12.31 -27.79
CA ASP A 406 -18.37 -11.66 -28.84
C ASP A 406 -19.73 -11.22 -28.25
N ARG A 407 -20.39 -12.08 -27.47
CA ARG A 407 -21.64 -11.73 -26.78
C ARG A 407 -21.46 -10.57 -25.80
N TRP A 408 -20.34 -10.56 -25.05
CA TRP A 408 -20.01 -9.46 -24.15
C TRP A 408 -19.71 -8.18 -24.91
N ALA A 409 -18.95 -8.26 -26.00
CA ALA A 409 -18.54 -7.13 -26.84
C ALA A 409 -19.76 -6.41 -27.45
N VAL A 410 -20.79 -7.16 -27.87
CA VAL A 410 -22.06 -6.56 -28.35
C VAL A 410 -22.70 -5.72 -27.24
N ARG A 411 -22.85 -6.26 -26.03
CA ARG A 411 -23.44 -5.51 -24.89
C ARG A 411 -22.60 -4.29 -24.51
N TYR A 412 -21.28 -4.42 -24.58
CA TYR A 412 -20.37 -3.31 -24.29
C TYR A 412 -20.46 -2.23 -25.37
N ALA A 413 -20.52 -2.60 -26.65
CA ALA A 413 -20.75 -1.65 -27.76
C ALA A 413 -22.08 -0.91 -27.60
N ASP A 414 -23.17 -1.63 -27.28
CA ASP A 414 -24.50 -1.03 -27.04
C ASP A 414 -24.44 -0.05 -25.86
N ARG A 415 -23.74 -0.42 -24.78
CA ARG A 415 -23.55 0.44 -23.62
C ARG A 415 -22.73 1.71 -23.97
N LEU A 416 -21.72 1.59 -24.83
CA LEU A 416 -20.90 2.72 -25.29
C LEU A 416 -21.69 3.67 -26.21
N ARG A 417 -22.65 3.18 -26.99
CA ARG A 417 -23.46 4.04 -27.88
C ARG A 417 -24.36 5.04 -27.15
N VAL A 418 -24.66 4.79 -25.86
CA VAL A 418 -25.39 5.76 -25.04
C VAL A 418 -24.48 6.78 -24.36
N GLU A 419 -23.18 6.59 -24.43
CA GLU A 419 -22.18 7.57 -23.99
C GLU A 419 -21.96 8.63 -25.07
N THR A 420 -21.62 9.83 -24.68
CA THR A 420 -21.21 10.89 -25.61
C THR A 420 -19.68 10.88 -25.77
N GLY A 421 -19.18 10.79 -26.98
CA GLY A 421 -17.73 10.87 -27.24
C GLY A 421 -17.24 9.91 -28.30
N ARG A 422 -16.01 10.14 -28.74
CA ARG A 422 -15.33 9.33 -29.76
C ARG A 422 -14.53 8.21 -29.08
N ASP A 423 -14.27 7.13 -29.82
CA ASP A 423 -13.43 6.02 -29.33
C ASP A 423 -12.02 6.48 -28.91
N ASP A 424 -11.42 7.43 -29.64
CA ASP A 424 -10.10 7.97 -29.29
C ASP A 424 -10.09 8.73 -27.96
N ASP A 425 -11.14 9.52 -27.70
CA ASP A 425 -11.28 10.26 -26.44
C ASP A 425 -11.50 9.30 -25.28
N ARG A 426 -12.28 8.23 -25.52
CA ARG A 426 -12.48 7.15 -24.54
C ARG A 426 -11.16 6.44 -24.25
N ARG A 427 -10.39 6.06 -25.30
CA ARG A 427 -9.07 5.45 -25.15
C ARG A 427 -8.12 6.31 -24.30
N ALA A 428 -8.08 7.61 -24.57
CA ALA A 428 -7.25 8.55 -23.80
C ALA A 428 -7.61 8.54 -22.30
N ARG A 429 -8.93 8.59 -21.96
CA ARG A 429 -9.39 8.49 -20.58
C ARG A 429 -9.07 7.14 -19.96
N MET A 430 -9.33 6.04 -20.66
CA MET A 430 -9.05 4.69 -20.18
C MET A 430 -7.56 4.48 -19.90
N ASN A 431 -6.68 5.06 -20.70
CA ASN A 431 -5.23 4.97 -20.50
C ASN A 431 -4.74 5.73 -19.24
N GLN A 432 -5.53 6.67 -18.73
CA GLN A 432 -5.22 7.37 -17.46
C GLN A 432 -5.63 6.58 -16.21
N VAL A 433 -6.41 5.51 -16.35
CA VAL A 433 -6.89 4.69 -15.23
C VAL A 433 -6.51 3.21 -15.36
N ASN A 434 -6.15 2.77 -16.56
CA ASN A 434 -5.63 1.43 -16.81
C ASN A 434 -4.10 1.51 -16.97
N PRO A 435 -3.31 1.10 -15.97
CA PRO A 435 -1.86 1.24 -16.05
C PRO A 435 -1.28 0.37 -17.16
N LYS A 436 -0.19 0.83 -17.77
CA LYS A 436 0.64 0.04 -18.66
C LYS A 436 1.64 -0.80 -17.85
N TYR A 437 2.14 -0.24 -16.76
CA TYR A 437 3.17 -0.83 -15.92
C TYR A 437 2.66 -1.11 -14.52
N ILE A 438 2.96 -2.31 -14.01
CA ILE A 438 2.74 -2.72 -12.62
C ILE A 438 3.99 -3.43 -12.10
N LEU A 439 4.17 -3.47 -10.80
CA LEU A 439 5.28 -4.20 -10.19
C LEU A 439 4.98 -5.71 -10.15
N ARG A 440 5.16 -6.42 -11.28
CA ARG A 440 5.05 -7.87 -11.32
C ARG A 440 6.14 -8.50 -10.45
N ASN A 441 5.86 -9.65 -9.85
CA ASN A 441 6.81 -10.32 -8.96
C ASN A 441 8.17 -10.59 -9.60
N TYR A 442 8.21 -10.94 -10.90
CA TYR A 442 9.48 -11.22 -11.58
C TYR A 442 10.35 -9.96 -11.75
N LEU A 443 9.75 -8.78 -11.88
CA LEU A 443 10.49 -7.52 -11.95
C LEU A 443 11.18 -7.21 -10.61
N ALA A 444 10.43 -7.35 -9.52
CA ALA A 444 11.02 -7.20 -8.18
C ALA A 444 12.12 -8.23 -7.93
N GLN A 445 11.93 -9.49 -8.36
CA GLN A 445 12.92 -10.55 -8.23
C GLN A 445 14.21 -10.24 -9.02
N THR A 446 14.07 -9.73 -10.24
CA THR A 446 15.21 -9.30 -11.07
C THR A 446 16.02 -8.19 -10.39
N ALA A 447 15.32 -7.18 -9.81
CA ALA A 447 15.99 -6.12 -9.05
C ALA A 447 16.73 -6.67 -7.82
N ILE A 448 16.13 -7.63 -7.11
CA ILE A 448 16.75 -8.30 -5.96
C ILE A 448 18.01 -9.06 -6.36
N GLU A 449 17.97 -9.83 -7.43
CA GLU A 449 19.10 -10.63 -7.91
C GLU A 449 20.28 -9.76 -8.33
N ARG A 450 20.03 -8.62 -8.99
CA ARG A 450 21.06 -7.63 -9.29
C ARG A 450 21.62 -6.96 -8.02
N ALA A 451 20.74 -6.58 -7.10
CA ALA A 451 21.15 -5.97 -5.83
C ALA A 451 22.03 -6.90 -4.98
N GLN A 452 21.81 -8.22 -5.01
CA GLN A 452 22.69 -9.21 -4.38
C GLN A 452 24.10 -9.22 -4.99
N GLN A 453 24.24 -8.75 -6.23
CA GLN A 453 25.52 -8.55 -6.91
C GLN A 453 26.06 -7.11 -6.76
N LYS A 454 25.45 -6.31 -5.88
CA LYS A 454 25.75 -4.88 -5.66
C LYS A 454 25.46 -3.98 -6.88
N ASP A 455 24.63 -4.44 -7.83
CA ASP A 455 24.07 -3.63 -8.90
C ASP A 455 22.66 -3.17 -8.51
N TYR A 456 22.52 -1.92 -8.10
CA TYR A 456 21.27 -1.32 -7.63
C TYR A 456 20.48 -0.60 -8.74
N SER A 457 21.05 -0.55 -9.94
CA SER A 457 20.50 0.23 -11.07
C SER A 457 19.07 -0.15 -11.46
N GLU A 458 18.71 -1.43 -11.27
CA GLU A 458 17.36 -1.90 -11.59
C GLU A 458 16.29 -1.42 -10.58
N ILE A 459 16.68 -1.19 -9.32
CA ILE A 459 15.79 -0.61 -8.31
C ILE A 459 15.42 0.81 -8.72
N ASP A 460 16.40 1.64 -9.08
CA ASP A 460 16.18 3.02 -9.48
C ASP A 460 15.40 3.10 -10.80
N ARG A 461 15.67 2.18 -11.74
CA ARG A 461 14.92 2.09 -13.00
C ARG A 461 13.44 1.77 -12.77
N LEU A 462 13.16 0.75 -11.94
CA LEU A 462 11.78 0.38 -11.60
C LEU A 462 11.07 1.48 -10.82
N GLN A 463 11.75 2.16 -9.91
CA GLN A 463 11.19 3.31 -9.18
C GLN A 463 10.74 4.41 -10.17
N GLN A 464 11.61 4.78 -11.11
CA GLN A 464 11.27 5.80 -12.12
C GLN A 464 10.13 5.34 -13.03
N LEU A 465 10.15 4.09 -13.50
CA LEU A 465 9.11 3.52 -14.35
C LEU A 465 7.73 3.55 -13.67
N LEU A 466 7.68 3.12 -12.41
CA LEU A 466 6.44 2.94 -11.64
C LEU A 466 5.88 4.25 -11.08
N LYS A 467 6.64 5.34 -11.16
CA LYS A 467 6.19 6.70 -10.79
C LYS A 467 5.08 7.22 -11.71
N ASP A 468 5.12 6.87 -13.01
CA ASP A 468 4.09 7.22 -13.98
C ASP A 468 3.64 5.96 -14.76
N PRO A 469 2.87 5.07 -14.09
CA PRO A 469 2.54 3.76 -14.64
C PRO A 469 1.54 3.81 -15.80
N PHE A 470 0.91 4.95 -16.03
CA PHE A 470 -0.10 5.15 -17.08
C PHE A 470 0.49 5.67 -18.39
N ALA A 471 1.64 6.33 -18.34
CA ALA A 471 2.27 6.93 -19.52
C ALA A 471 2.89 5.86 -20.45
N GLU A 472 2.96 6.21 -21.74
CA GLU A 472 3.82 5.52 -22.69
C GLU A 472 5.27 5.98 -22.44
N GLN A 473 6.14 5.07 -22.01
CA GLN A 473 7.54 5.38 -21.74
C GLN A 473 8.42 4.75 -22.81
N PRO A 474 9.22 5.54 -23.53
CA PRO A 474 10.10 5.02 -24.58
C PRO A 474 11.04 3.93 -24.04
N ASP A 475 11.26 2.88 -24.81
CA ASP A 475 12.17 1.76 -24.54
C ASP A 475 11.82 0.91 -23.29
N MET A 476 10.63 1.12 -22.67
CA MET A 476 10.20 0.39 -21.47
C MET A 476 9.16 -0.70 -21.74
N ASP A 477 8.83 -1.00 -23.00
CA ASP A 477 7.78 -1.97 -23.36
C ASP A 477 8.02 -3.38 -22.78
N ALA A 478 9.28 -3.78 -22.62
CA ALA A 478 9.64 -5.06 -22.03
C ALA A 478 9.11 -5.22 -20.57
N TYR A 479 8.96 -4.10 -19.84
CA TYR A 479 8.44 -4.10 -18.46
C TYR A 479 6.91 -4.25 -18.39
N ALA A 480 6.21 -4.03 -19.49
CA ALA A 480 4.77 -4.24 -19.63
C ALA A 480 4.42 -5.66 -20.12
N ALA A 481 5.42 -6.46 -20.51
CA ALA A 481 5.23 -7.81 -21.01
C ALA A 481 4.70 -8.79 -19.94
N PRO A 482 4.03 -9.88 -20.37
CA PRO A 482 3.68 -10.97 -19.44
C PRO A 482 4.93 -11.53 -18.76
N PRO A 483 4.79 -12.12 -17.55
CA PRO A 483 5.91 -12.74 -16.88
C PRO A 483 6.48 -13.91 -17.71
N PRO A 484 7.82 -14.06 -17.71
CA PRO A 484 8.46 -15.26 -18.28
C PRO A 484 8.06 -16.50 -17.47
N ASP A 485 8.26 -17.68 -18.03
CA ASP A 485 7.83 -18.95 -17.38
C ASP A 485 8.40 -19.14 -15.97
N TRP A 486 9.66 -18.76 -15.75
CA TRP A 486 10.27 -18.81 -14.42
C TRP A 486 9.62 -17.81 -13.45
N GLY A 487 9.19 -16.66 -13.95
CA GLY A 487 8.56 -15.60 -13.16
C GLY A 487 7.18 -15.99 -12.61
N ARG A 488 6.49 -16.91 -13.28
CA ARG A 488 5.19 -17.46 -12.85
C ARG A 488 5.30 -18.42 -11.67
N GLN A 489 6.51 -18.91 -11.38
CA GLN A 489 6.78 -19.89 -10.34
C GLN A 489 7.35 -19.28 -9.06
N ILE A 490 7.47 -17.95 -8.99
CA ILE A 490 8.00 -17.26 -7.83
C ILE A 490 7.03 -17.42 -6.66
N LEU A 491 7.54 -18.04 -5.58
CA LEU A 491 6.82 -18.16 -4.31
C LEU A 491 7.26 -17.04 -3.37
N VAL A 492 6.30 -16.32 -2.82
CA VAL A 492 6.53 -15.27 -1.84
C VAL A 492 5.88 -15.65 -0.52
N SER A 493 6.59 -15.48 0.59
CA SER A 493 6.14 -15.87 1.93
C SER A 493 6.24 -14.70 2.91
N CYS A 494 5.71 -14.86 4.12
CA CYS A 494 5.83 -13.84 5.19
C CYS A 494 7.29 -13.60 5.62
N SER A 495 8.22 -14.51 5.30
CA SER A 495 9.66 -14.33 5.52
C SER A 495 10.36 -13.61 4.36
N SER A 496 9.63 -13.35 3.29
CA SER A 496 10.18 -12.74 2.06
C SER A 496 10.34 -11.24 2.20
#